data_28b642523ac7b04999f1c9fd5c014521
#
_entry.id   28b642523ac7b04999f1c9fd5c014521
#
_cell.length_a   1.000
_cell.length_b   1.000
_cell.length_c   1.000
_cell.angle_alpha   90.00
_cell.angle_beta   90.00
_cell.angle_gamma   90.00
#
_symmetry.space_group_name_H-M   'P 1'
#
loop_
_entity.id
_entity.type
_entity.pdbx_description
1 polymer ?
#
loop_
_entity_poly.entity_id
_entity_poly.type
_entity_poly.pdbx_seq_one_letter_code
_entity_poly.pdbx_strand_id
1 'polypeptide(L)'
;MATRAIVYESNGNLASVLTAVTYPPPPKPTGSSIIVKHLLSPVHPSDINAVEGVYPYQPRARQLVVNGEERTLHIPGNEGLGEITAVGEAVKGLKNGDWVVFGKRQSGTWSSGQMLDEGDVIKIDRESGISAVNAATLVVRSIQKNSMIFRQFVTPG
;
A
#
# COMPACT_ATOMS: atom_id res chain seq x y z
N MET A 1 -5.04 -5.42 -16.51
CA MET A 1 -4.09 -4.33 -16.78
C MET A 1 -2.84 -4.61 -15.95
N ALA A 2 -1.62 -4.52 -16.54
CA ALA A 2 -0.38 -4.83 -15.83
C ALA A 2 -0.15 -3.91 -14.62
N THR A 3 0.51 -4.41 -13.59
CA THR A 3 0.88 -3.65 -12.40
C THR A 3 2.25 -2.99 -12.59
N ARG A 4 2.39 -1.73 -12.20
CA ARG A 4 3.65 -0.98 -12.23
C ARG A 4 4.09 -0.70 -10.80
N ALA A 5 5.39 -0.74 -10.54
CA ALA A 5 5.96 -0.37 -9.24
C ALA A 5 7.35 0.25 -9.38
N ILE A 6 7.72 1.01 -8.36
CA ILE A 6 9.12 1.34 -8.08
C ILE A 6 9.65 0.26 -7.15
N VAL A 7 10.80 -0.32 -7.47
CA VAL A 7 11.37 -1.45 -6.73
C VAL A 7 12.87 -1.29 -6.52
N TYR A 8 13.42 -2.08 -5.60
CA TYR A 8 14.85 -2.29 -5.44
C TYR A 8 15.15 -3.74 -5.04
N GLU A 9 16.35 -4.23 -5.33
CA GLU A 9 16.82 -5.58 -4.95
C GLU A 9 17.61 -5.56 -3.65
N SER A 10 18.47 -4.57 -3.50
CA SER A 10 19.33 -4.39 -2.33
C SER A 10 19.31 -2.93 -1.88
N ASN A 11 19.53 -2.72 -0.59
CA ASN A 11 19.60 -1.39 -0.02
C ASN A 11 20.76 -0.57 -0.62
N GLY A 12 20.58 0.74 -0.71
CA GLY A 12 21.60 1.63 -1.21
C GLY A 12 21.07 3.04 -1.54
N ASN A 13 21.88 3.82 -2.24
CA ASN A 13 21.49 5.16 -2.68
C ASN A 13 20.30 5.08 -3.64
N LEU A 14 19.25 5.86 -3.38
CA LEU A 14 17.99 5.82 -4.11
C LEU A 14 18.17 5.99 -5.62
N ALA A 15 19.02 6.93 -6.03
CA ALA A 15 19.26 7.20 -7.45
C ALA A 15 19.90 6.01 -8.19
N SER A 16 20.56 5.12 -7.46
CA SER A 16 21.26 3.96 -8.02
C SER A 16 20.45 2.67 -7.94
N VAL A 17 19.62 2.50 -6.90
CA VAL A 17 18.96 1.21 -6.63
C VAL A 17 17.50 1.17 -7.06
N LEU A 18 16.80 2.32 -7.14
CA LEU A 18 15.40 2.36 -7.52
C LEU A 18 15.21 2.16 -9.03
N THR A 19 14.32 1.25 -9.38
CA THR A 19 13.96 0.96 -10.78
C THR A 19 12.44 0.86 -10.92
N ALA A 20 11.90 1.38 -12.02
CA ALA A 20 10.51 1.20 -12.39
C ALA A 20 10.34 -0.14 -13.14
N VAL A 21 9.40 -0.96 -12.68
CA VAL A 21 9.09 -2.24 -13.31
C VAL A 21 7.60 -2.38 -13.62
N THR A 22 7.32 -3.26 -14.58
CA THR A 22 5.97 -3.72 -14.91
C THR A 22 5.92 -5.23 -14.76
N TYR A 23 4.88 -5.74 -14.10
CA TYR A 23 4.68 -7.17 -13.86
C TYR A 23 3.20 -7.56 -13.99
N PRO A 24 2.87 -8.86 -14.11
CA PRO A 24 1.49 -9.33 -14.23
C PRO A 24 0.59 -8.80 -13.10
N PRO A 25 -0.68 -8.52 -13.36
CA PRO A 25 -1.62 -8.14 -12.32
C PRO A 25 -1.81 -9.29 -11.33
N PRO A 26 -2.23 -9.00 -10.09
CA PRO A 26 -2.59 -10.05 -9.15
C PRO A 26 -3.74 -10.90 -9.71
N PRO A 27 -3.82 -12.18 -9.34
CA PRO A 27 -4.92 -13.06 -9.73
C PRO A 27 -6.25 -12.56 -9.13
N LYS A 28 -7.36 -13.17 -9.56
CA LYS A 28 -8.69 -12.88 -8.96
C LYS A 28 -8.62 -13.15 -7.44
N PRO A 29 -9.09 -12.22 -6.59
CA PRO A 29 -9.07 -12.42 -5.15
C PRO A 29 -10.04 -13.53 -4.74
N THR A 30 -9.66 -14.28 -3.71
CA THR A 30 -10.46 -15.35 -3.10
C THR A 30 -10.41 -15.22 -1.58
N GLY A 31 -11.38 -15.80 -0.87
CA GLY A 31 -11.45 -15.75 0.58
C GLY A 31 -11.53 -14.31 1.10
N SER A 32 -10.67 -13.96 2.05
CA SER A 32 -10.53 -12.60 2.63
C SER A 32 -9.67 -11.65 1.82
N SER A 33 -9.17 -12.07 0.65
CA SER A 33 -8.29 -11.22 -0.18
C SER A 33 -9.07 -10.11 -0.88
N ILE A 34 -8.40 -8.99 -1.07
CA ILE A 34 -8.90 -7.81 -1.79
C ILE A 34 -7.87 -7.35 -2.81
N ILE A 35 -8.31 -6.71 -3.90
CA ILE A 35 -7.42 -5.98 -4.80
C ILE A 35 -7.61 -4.49 -4.56
N VAL A 36 -6.50 -3.81 -4.28
CA VAL A 36 -6.45 -2.37 -4.04
C VAL A 36 -5.68 -1.71 -5.18
N LYS A 37 -6.30 -0.73 -5.82
CA LYS A 37 -5.65 0.23 -6.71
C LYS A 37 -5.13 1.39 -5.87
N HIS A 38 -3.84 1.68 -5.94
CA HIS A 38 -3.28 2.84 -5.23
C HIS A 38 -3.66 4.13 -5.97
N LEU A 39 -4.19 5.09 -5.24
CA LEU A 39 -4.58 6.41 -5.73
C LEU A 39 -3.51 7.45 -5.45
N LEU A 40 -2.99 7.45 -4.23
CA LEU A 40 -1.94 8.36 -3.74
C LEU A 40 -0.99 7.62 -2.81
N SER A 41 0.30 7.90 -2.96
CA SER A 41 1.35 7.37 -2.10
C SER A 41 2.32 8.50 -1.78
N PRO A 42 2.32 9.02 -0.55
CA PRO A 42 3.28 10.04 -0.13
C PRO A 42 4.69 9.45 -0.04
N VAL A 43 5.68 10.29 -0.14
CA VAL A 43 7.09 9.95 0.10
C VAL A 43 7.51 10.54 1.43
N HIS A 44 7.87 9.67 2.38
CA HIS A 44 8.34 10.06 3.70
C HIS A 44 9.85 9.82 3.87
N PRO A 45 10.52 10.53 4.77
CA PRO A 45 11.91 10.22 5.12
C PRO A 45 12.12 8.76 5.54
N SER A 46 11.13 8.13 6.18
CA SER A 46 11.19 6.70 6.53
C SER A 46 11.21 5.75 5.33
N ASP A 47 10.61 6.15 4.19
CA ASP A 47 10.67 5.37 2.95
C ASP A 47 12.08 5.44 2.37
N ILE A 48 12.68 6.62 2.37
CA ILE A 48 14.06 6.85 1.93
C ILE A 48 15.02 6.03 2.80
N ASN A 49 14.91 6.17 4.11
CA ASN A 49 15.73 5.43 5.07
C ASN A 49 15.58 3.90 4.96
N ALA A 50 14.39 3.42 4.59
CA ALA A 50 14.17 1.99 4.34
C ALA A 50 14.91 1.52 3.08
N VAL A 51 14.87 2.29 1.99
CA VAL A 51 15.63 1.97 0.77
C VAL A 51 17.14 2.02 1.03
N GLU A 52 17.62 2.97 1.83
CA GLU A 52 19.03 3.07 2.24
C GLU A 52 19.47 1.98 3.23
N GLY A 53 18.51 1.26 3.85
CA GLY A 53 18.80 0.18 4.78
C GLY A 53 19.04 0.63 6.23
N VAL A 54 18.83 1.91 6.54
CA VAL A 54 19.03 2.47 7.90
C VAL A 54 17.75 2.54 8.72
N TYR A 55 16.59 2.23 8.13
CA TYR A 55 15.32 2.15 8.82
C TYR A 55 15.08 0.74 9.39
N PRO A 56 14.62 0.58 10.64
CA PRO A 56 14.48 -0.72 11.27
C PRO A 56 13.41 -1.64 10.65
N TYR A 57 12.47 -1.05 9.91
CA TYR A 57 11.41 -1.80 9.24
C TYR A 57 11.63 -1.76 7.73
N GLN A 58 11.87 -2.93 7.15
CA GLN A 58 12.10 -3.08 5.71
C GLN A 58 10.81 -3.56 5.00
N PRO A 59 10.56 -3.13 3.76
CA PRO A 59 9.51 -3.73 2.94
C PRO A 59 9.76 -5.22 2.78
N ARG A 60 8.67 -6.01 2.81
CA ARG A 60 8.76 -7.46 2.57
C ARG A 60 9.26 -7.72 1.15
N ALA A 61 10.22 -8.64 1.01
CA ALA A 61 10.64 -9.16 -0.29
C ALA A 61 9.47 -9.87 -0.99
N ARG A 62 9.32 -9.65 -2.29
CA ARG A 62 8.29 -10.25 -3.14
C ARG A 62 8.93 -10.91 -4.34
N GLN A 63 8.44 -12.08 -4.71
CA GLN A 63 8.78 -12.72 -5.98
C GLN A 63 7.90 -12.10 -7.07
N LEU A 64 8.51 -11.43 -8.03
CA LEU A 64 7.82 -10.78 -9.14
C LEU A 64 8.39 -11.28 -10.47
N VAL A 65 7.53 -11.53 -11.43
CA VAL A 65 7.95 -11.87 -12.80
C VAL A 65 8.08 -10.56 -13.58
N VAL A 66 9.32 -10.16 -13.87
CA VAL A 66 9.65 -8.94 -14.62
C VAL A 66 10.37 -9.32 -15.89
N ASN A 67 9.83 -8.93 -17.05
CA ASN A 67 10.37 -9.29 -18.37
C ASN A 67 10.54 -10.82 -18.59
N GLY A 68 9.66 -11.62 -17.98
CA GLY A 68 9.71 -13.09 -18.09
C GLY A 68 10.64 -13.78 -17.08
N GLU A 69 11.36 -13.03 -16.26
CA GLU A 69 12.26 -13.55 -15.23
C GLU A 69 11.69 -13.35 -13.84
N GLU A 70 11.80 -14.35 -12.97
CA GLU A 70 11.43 -14.28 -11.57
C GLU A 70 12.53 -13.57 -10.79
N ARG A 71 12.17 -12.49 -10.09
CA ARG A 71 13.09 -11.66 -9.30
C ARG A 71 12.56 -11.43 -7.91
N THR A 72 13.46 -11.43 -6.93
CA THR A 72 13.17 -11.04 -5.56
C THR A 72 13.35 -9.55 -5.41
N LEU A 73 12.26 -8.81 -5.21
CA LEU A 73 12.24 -7.35 -5.21
C LEU A 73 11.51 -6.80 -3.98
N HIS A 74 11.91 -5.63 -3.54
CA HIS A 74 11.23 -4.86 -2.50
C HIS A 74 10.47 -3.70 -3.13
N ILE A 75 9.20 -3.52 -2.74
CA ILE A 75 8.38 -2.35 -3.13
C ILE A 75 8.31 -1.43 -1.92
N PRO A 76 8.90 -0.22 -1.97
CA PRO A 76 8.82 0.74 -0.88
C PRO A 76 7.43 1.38 -0.76
N GLY A 77 7.29 2.26 0.24
CA GLY A 77 6.08 3.02 0.52
C GLY A 77 5.36 2.54 1.76
N ASN A 78 5.30 3.43 2.74
CA ASN A 78 4.81 3.15 4.10
C ASN A 78 3.30 3.26 4.20
N GLU A 79 2.74 4.29 3.56
CA GLU A 79 1.32 4.60 3.62
C GLU A 79 0.79 5.12 2.28
N GLY A 80 -0.50 5.31 2.21
CA GLY A 80 -1.17 5.83 1.03
C GLY A 80 -2.68 5.69 1.11
N LEU A 81 -3.34 6.14 0.06
CA LEU A 81 -4.76 5.94 -0.18
C LEU A 81 -4.94 4.97 -1.34
N GLY A 82 -5.80 3.99 -1.15
CA GLY A 82 -6.21 3.05 -2.19
C GLY A 82 -7.73 2.99 -2.36
N GLU A 83 -8.14 2.44 -3.48
CA GLU A 83 -9.54 2.11 -3.79
C GLU A 83 -9.66 0.60 -4.03
N ILE A 84 -10.64 -0.03 -3.42
CA ILE A 84 -10.95 -1.45 -3.63
C ILE A 84 -11.49 -1.63 -5.04
N THR A 85 -10.89 -2.52 -5.81
CA THR A 85 -11.33 -2.84 -7.18
C THR A 85 -11.89 -4.24 -7.33
N ALA A 86 -11.58 -5.14 -6.41
CA ALA A 86 -12.17 -6.47 -6.34
C ALA A 86 -12.06 -7.02 -4.91
N VAL A 87 -13.01 -7.87 -4.53
CA VAL A 87 -13.06 -8.54 -3.23
C VAL A 87 -13.28 -10.05 -3.40
N GLY A 88 -12.69 -10.84 -2.50
CA GLY A 88 -12.96 -12.25 -2.37
C GLY A 88 -14.31 -12.52 -1.70
N GLU A 89 -14.78 -13.75 -1.79
CA GLU A 89 -16.12 -14.16 -1.35
C GLU A 89 -16.35 -14.14 0.16
N ALA A 90 -15.27 -14.17 0.96
CA ALA A 90 -15.39 -14.14 2.42
C ALA A 90 -15.30 -12.70 3.00
N VAL A 91 -14.99 -11.70 2.18
CA VAL A 91 -14.89 -10.29 2.60
C VAL A 91 -16.29 -9.76 2.96
N LYS A 92 -16.42 -9.16 4.14
CA LYS A 92 -17.73 -8.71 4.65
C LYS A 92 -17.84 -7.18 4.81
N GLY A 93 -16.75 -6.53 5.19
CA GLY A 93 -16.75 -5.11 5.55
C GLY A 93 -16.37 -4.14 4.41
N LEU A 94 -15.91 -4.69 3.28
CA LEU A 94 -15.37 -3.91 2.16
C LEU A 94 -16.07 -4.26 0.86
N LYS A 95 -16.17 -3.29 -0.05
CA LYS A 95 -16.73 -3.45 -1.39
C LYS A 95 -15.97 -2.63 -2.42
N ASN A 96 -16.19 -2.93 -3.70
CA ASN A 96 -15.62 -2.15 -4.80
C ASN A 96 -15.99 -0.67 -4.67
N GLY A 97 -15.00 0.20 -4.89
CA GLY A 97 -15.12 1.65 -4.76
C GLY A 97 -14.86 2.19 -3.36
N ASP A 98 -14.74 1.33 -2.33
CA ASP A 98 -14.37 1.81 -1.00
C ASP A 98 -12.95 2.35 -0.98
N TRP A 99 -12.77 3.46 -0.29
CA TRP A 99 -11.45 4.01 0.01
C TRP A 99 -10.86 3.34 1.23
N VAL A 100 -9.57 3.02 1.15
CA VAL A 100 -8.83 2.37 2.23
C VAL A 100 -7.46 2.98 2.41
N VAL A 101 -6.98 2.98 3.65
CA VAL A 101 -5.59 3.27 4.00
C VAL A 101 -4.93 2.01 4.58
N PHE A 102 -3.60 1.98 4.60
CA PHE A 102 -2.85 0.77 4.92
C PHE A 102 -2.54 0.72 6.42
N GLY A 103 -2.99 -0.34 7.09
CA GLY A 103 -2.79 -0.52 8.53
C GLY A 103 -1.41 -1.02 8.94
N LYS A 104 -0.62 -1.51 7.98
CA LYS A 104 0.73 -2.05 8.22
C LYS A 104 1.80 -1.11 7.69
N ARG A 105 2.96 -1.08 8.37
CA ARG A 105 4.15 -0.36 7.90
C ARG A 105 4.74 -1.06 6.68
N GLN A 106 5.42 -0.28 5.83
CA GLN A 106 6.11 -0.78 4.62
C GLN A 106 5.16 -1.61 3.74
N SER A 107 3.97 -1.08 3.51
CA SER A 107 2.88 -1.75 2.78
C SER A 107 3.13 -1.89 1.27
N GLY A 108 4.19 -1.25 0.74
CA GLY A 108 4.52 -1.35 -0.69
C GLY A 108 3.62 -0.47 -1.56
N THR A 109 3.34 0.75 -1.09
CA THR A 109 2.39 1.65 -1.76
C THR A 109 2.96 2.33 -3.01
N TRP A 110 4.29 2.22 -3.27
CA TRP A 110 4.88 2.75 -4.51
C TRP A 110 4.65 1.82 -5.70
N SER A 111 3.42 1.39 -5.84
CA SER A 111 2.92 0.58 -6.96
C SER A 111 1.55 1.06 -7.40
N SER A 112 1.11 0.63 -8.58
CA SER A 112 -0.22 0.98 -9.08
C SER A 112 -1.35 0.20 -8.39
N GLY A 113 -1.02 -0.86 -7.66
CA GLY A 113 -1.97 -1.66 -6.89
C GLY A 113 -1.40 -3.00 -6.45
N GLN A 114 -2.11 -3.68 -5.57
CA GLN A 114 -1.70 -4.97 -5.02
C GLN A 114 -2.89 -5.77 -4.48
N MET A 115 -2.67 -7.05 -4.25
CA MET A 115 -3.58 -7.92 -3.50
C MET A 115 -3.16 -7.94 -2.03
N LEU A 116 -4.14 -7.79 -1.13
CA LEU A 116 -3.98 -7.75 0.33
C LEU A 116 -5.05 -8.61 1.00
N ASP A 117 -4.89 -8.86 2.27
CA ASP A 117 -5.97 -9.35 3.13
C ASP A 117 -6.83 -8.16 3.60
N GLU A 118 -8.15 -8.38 3.81
CA GLU A 118 -9.05 -7.32 4.29
C GLU A 118 -8.60 -6.74 5.65
N GLY A 119 -7.95 -7.54 6.49
CA GLY A 119 -7.40 -7.10 7.78
C GLY A 119 -6.15 -6.21 7.69
N ASP A 120 -5.58 -6.03 6.50
CA ASP A 120 -4.40 -5.21 6.28
C ASP A 120 -4.73 -3.74 5.97
N VAL A 121 -6.01 -3.43 5.79
CA VAL A 121 -6.48 -2.10 5.42
C VAL A 121 -7.53 -1.58 6.38
N ILE A 122 -7.72 -0.27 6.37
CA ILE A 122 -8.72 0.43 7.17
C ILE A 122 -9.59 1.25 6.23
N LYS A 123 -10.90 1.03 6.28
CA LYS A 123 -11.86 1.75 5.45
C LYS A 123 -11.96 3.21 5.88
N ILE A 124 -11.95 4.09 4.90
CA ILE A 124 -12.16 5.53 5.06
C ILE A 124 -13.56 5.90 4.60
N ASP A 125 -14.26 6.64 5.44
CA ASP A 125 -15.55 7.21 5.09
C ASP A 125 -15.34 8.40 4.14
N ARG A 126 -15.70 8.22 2.87
CA ARG A 126 -15.61 9.27 1.83
C ARG A 126 -16.58 10.41 2.08
N GLU A 127 -17.70 10.15 2.77
CA GLU A 127 -18.73 11.17 3.07
C GLU A 127 -18.33 12.06 4.24
N SER A 128 -17.27 11.68 4.98
CA SER A 128 -16.68 12.51 6.04
C SER A 128 -16.10 13.85 5.59
N GLY A 129 -15.98 14.06 4.26
CA GLY A 129 -15.39 15.28 3.69
C GLY A 129 -13.86 15.29 3.71
N ILE A 130 -13.19 14.20 4.09
CA ILE A 130 -11.72 14.11 4.03
C ILE A 130 -11.24 14.17 2.57
N SER A 131 -10.26 15.03 2.29
CA SER A 131 -9.62 15.05 0.97
C SER A 131 -8.76 13.80 0.75
N ALA A 132 -8.58 13.39 -0.51
CA ALA A 132 -7.71 12.26 -0.85
C ALA A 132 -6.27 12.42 -0.33
N VAL A 133 -5.73 13.64 -0.39
CA VAL A 133 -4.38 13.96 0.12
C VAL A 133 -4.31 13.78 1.63
N ASN A 134 -5.30 14.26 2.38
CA ASN A 134 -5.34 14.09 3.83
C ASN A 134 -5.53 12.62 4.22
N ALA A 135 -6.36 11.87 3.50
CA ALA A 135 -6.54 10.45 3.72
C ALA A 135 -5.23 9.66 3.47
N ALA A 136 -4.49 9.98 2.41
CA ALA A 136 -3.24 9.32 2.07
C ALA A 136 -2.13 9.49 3.14
N THR A 137 -2.20 10.54 3.97
CA THR A 137 -1.20 10.85 5.01
C THR A 137 -1.73 10.63 6.44
N LEU A 138 -2.88 9.96 6.57
CA LEU A 138 -3.58 9.86 7.85
C LEU A 138 -2.89 8.90 8.83
N VAL A 139 -2.36 7.79 8.33
CA VAL A 139 -1.88 6.67 9.17
C VAL A 139 -0.59 7.02 9.90
N VAL A 140 0.42 7.54 9.22
CA VAL A 140 1.70 7.91 9.87
C VAL A 140 1.49 8.98 10.95
N ARG A 141 0.59 9.94 10.71
CA ARG A 141 0.23 10.95 11.70
C ARG A 141 -0.49 10.36 12.91
N SER A 142 -1.28 9.30 12.72
CA SER A 142 -2.14 8.71 13.74
C SER A 142 -1.43 7.69 14.62
N ILE A 143 -0.43 6.99 14.09
CA ILE A 143 0.40 6.05 14.86
C ILE A 143 1.26 6.81 15.91
N GLN A 144 1.63 8.06 15.62
CA GLN A 144 2.40 8.90 16.56
C GLN A 144 1.56 9.55 17.67
N LYS A 145 0.24 9.59 17.51
CA LYS A 145 -0.69 10.13 18.52
C LYS A 145 -1.90 9.20 18.53
N ASN A 146 -2.23 8.69 19.68
CA ASN A 146 -3.50 8.00 20.01
C ASN A 146 -4.68 8.96 19.72
N SER A 147 -4.84 9.40 18.47
CA SER A 147 -5.53 10.63 18.12
C SER A 147 -6.99 10.37 17.78
N MET A 148 -7.85 11.13 18.43
CA MET A 148 -9.29 11.28 18.10
C MET A 148 -9.53 11.58 16.61
N ILE A 149 -8.54 12.16 15.91
CA ILE A 149 -8.62 12.49 14.48
C ILE A 149 -8.83 11.24 13.63
N PHE A 150 -8.16 10.12 13.96
CA PHE A 150 -8.31 8.86 13.21
C PHE A 150 -9.72 8.31 13.31
N ARG A 151 -10.32 8.37 14.51
CA ARG A 151 -11.67 7.82 14.76
C ARG A 151 -12.77 8.59 14.04
N GLN A 152 -12.54 9.83 13.65
CA GLN A 152 -13.52 10.68 12.99
C GLN A 152 -13.72 10.29 11.50
N PHE A 153 -12.70 9.69 10.88
CA PHE A 153 -12.70 9.38 9.43
C PHE A 153 -12.74 7.89 9.11
N VAL A 154 -12.72 7.05 10.12
CA VAL A 154 -12.76 5.59 9.99
C VAL A 154 -14.16 5.10 10.33
N THR A 155 -14.75 4.32 9.46
CA THR A 155 -16.03 3.64 9.73
C THR A 155 -15.82 2.62 10.86
N PRO A 156 -16.65 2.62 11.92
CA PRO A 156 -16.67 1.54 12.90
C PRO A 156 -16.96 0.21 12.16
N GLY A 157 -16.10 -0.78 12.36
CA GLY A 157 -16.30 -2.13 11.84
C GLY A 157 -17.42 -2.84 12.59
#